data_71ce9f5e3213f069e8eb2227bed4aa00
#
_entry.id   71ce9f5e3213f069e8eb2227bed4aa00
#
_cell.length_a   1.000
_cell.length_b   1.000
_cell.length_c   1.000
_cell.angle_alpha   90.00
_cell.angle_beta   90.00
_cell.angle_gamma   90.00
#
_symmetry.space_group_name_H-M   'P 1'
#
loop_
_entity.id
_entity.type
_entity.pdbx_description
1 polymer ?
#
loop_
_entity_poly.entity_id
_entity_poly.type
_entity_poly.pdbx_seq_one_letter_code
_entity_poly.pdbx_strand_id
1 'polypeptide(L)'
;IFLEKKYYHKFIQIIKNNGFYEIKMEYTTTNHTVWEDLKKRIIDLHCFEYTKNGEILYEGDCFPSEIFSGIGKIEEIEVSCIEPYSQLLFHLGYDYDENDMHDVKLLCEVFHMELPEEYR
;
A
#
# COMPACT_ATOMS: atom_id res chain seq x y z
N ILE A 1 1.93 3.08 1.52
CA ILE A 1 2.34 2.62 2.87
C ILE A 1 1.12 2.11 3.62
N PHE A 2 1.19 0.90 4.18
CA PHE A 2 0.24 0.40 5.16
C PHE A 2 0.81 0.62 6.56
N LEU A 3 0.02 1.24 7.43
CA LEU A 3 0.43 1.61 8.79
C LEU A 3 -0.63 1.15 9.79
N GLU A 4 -0.20 0.50 10.86
CA GLU A 4 -1.13 0.18 11.96
C GLU A 4 -1.62 1.47 12.61
N LYS A 5 -2.93 1.60 12.75
CA LYS A 5 -3.61 2.84 13.17
C LYS A 5 -3.11 3.42 14.51
N LYS A 6 -2.66 2.56 15.43
CA LYS A 6 -2.11 3.02 16.72
C LYS A 6 -0.86 3.90 16.58
N TYR A 7 -0.16 3.82 15.44
CA TYR A 7 1.02 4.65 15.16
C TYR A 7 0.72 5.90 14.33
N TYR A 8 -0.53 6.13 13.96
CA TYR A 8 -0.93 7.20 13.03
C TYR A 8 -0.42 8.57 13.49
N HIS A 9 -0.74 8.99 14.71
CA HIS A 9 -0.38 10.33 15.17
C HIS A 9 1.14 10.56 15.20
N LYS A 10 1.89 9.55 15.63
CA LYS A 10 3.36 9.62 15.65
C LYS A 10 3.93 9.73 14.23
N PHE A 11 3.41 8.93 13.30
CA PHE A 11 3.83 8.95 11.91
C PHE A 11 3.51 10.29 11.24
N ILE A 12 2.31 10.81 11.42
CA ILE A 12 1.89 12.10 10.86
C ILE A 12 2.77 13.24 11.39
N GLN A 13 3.10 13.23 12.67
CA GLN A 13 4.00 14.22 13.23
C GLN A 13 5.38 14.19 12.56
N ILE A 14 5.92 12.99 12.32
CA ILE A 14 7.22 12.81 11.65
C ILE A 14 7.16 13.36 10.23
N ILE A 15 6.17 13.00 9.43
CA ILE A 15 6.08 13.44 8.03
C ILE A 15 5.82 14.94 7.92
N LYS A 16 5.00 15.52 8.79
CA LYS A 16 4.79 16.97 8.84
C LYS A 16 6.09 17.71 9.18
N ASN A 17 6.87 17.19 10.11
CA ASN A 17 8.18 17.77 10.46
C ASN A 17 9.19 17.68 9.30
N ASN A 18 8.95 16.78 8.35
CA ASN A 18 9.75 16.61 7.13
C ASN A 18 9.14 17.32 5.92
N GLY A 19 8.18 18.21 6.13
CA GLY A 19 7.64 19.08 5.09
C GLY A 19 6.46 18.52 4.29
N PHE A 20 5.88 17.40 4.71
CA PHE A 20 4.69 16.83 4.07
C PHE A 20 3.42 17.52 4.57
N TYR A 21 2.47 17.72 3.67
CA TYR A 21 1.14 18.27 3.95
C TYR A 21 0.08 17.39 3.31
N GLU A 22 -1.08 17.31 3.93
CA GLU A 22 -2.18 16.48 3.43
C GLU A 22 -2.83 17.10 2.20
N ILE A 23 -3.10 16.26 1.18
CA ILE A 23 -3.89 16.60 0.00
C ILE A 23 -5.20 15.84 0.07
N LYS A 24 -6.33 16.57 0.07
CA LYS A 24 -7.66 15.95 0.03
C LYS A 24 -7.97 15.50 -1.39
N MET A 25 -8.27 14.21 -1.53
CA MET A 25 -8.68 13.57 -2.77
C MET A 25 -10.15 13.16 -2.67
N GLU A 26 -10.79 12.83 -3.80
CA GLU A 26 -12.17 12.35 -3.79
C GLU A 26 -12.34 11.07 -2.98
N TYR A 27 -11.30 10.21 -2.98
CA TYR A 27 -11.29 8.95 -2.25
C TYR A 27 -10.72 9.04 -0.83
N THR A 28 -10.36 10.23 -0.33
CA THR A 28 -9.81 10.38 1.02
C THR A 28 -10.83 9.94 2.08
N THR A 29 -10.37 9.09 2.99
CA THR A 29 -11.11 8.65 4.19
C THR A 29 -10.26 8.88 5.42
N THR A 30 -10.78 8.56 6.61
CA THR A 30 -9.98 8.60 7.84
C THR A 30 -8.83 7.60 7.84
N ASN A 31 -8.94 6.52 7.03
CA ASN A 31 -7.93 5.46 6.94
C ASN A 31 -7.11 5.52 5.66
N HIS A 32 -7.44 6.39 4.72
CA HIS A 32 -6.74 6.53 3.45
C HIS A 32 -6.48 8.01 3.18
N THR A 33 -5.24 8.44 3.38
CA THR A 33 -4.82 9.83 3.21
C THR A 33 -3.63 9.94 2.27
N VAL A 34 -3.52 11.07 1.59
CA VAL A 34 -2.42 11.37 0.66
C VAL A 34 -1.67 12.60 1.16
N TRP A 35 -0.36 12.52 1.16
CA TRP A 35 0.55 13.56 1.64
C TRP A 35 1.60 13.87 0.58
N GLU A 36 1.93 15.13 0.43
CA GLU A 36 2.91 15.60 -0.55
C GLU A 36 3.86 16.61 0.09
N ASP A 37 5.09 16.68 -0.39
CA ASP A 37 6.04 17.71 0.00
C ASP A 37 6.34 18.66 -1.16
N LEU A 38 7.14 19.69 -0.91
CA LEU A 38 7.51 20.68 -1.94
C LEU A 38 8.36 20.12 -3.08
N LYS A 39 8.97 18.95 -2.89
CA LYS A 39 9.71 18.22 -3.92
C LYS A 39 8.83 17.29 -4.76
N LYS A 40 7.51 17.34 -4.55
CA LYS A 40 6.53 16.49 -5.23
C LYS A 40 6.65 15.00 -4.89
N ARG A 41 7.24 14.66 -3.75
CA ARG A 41 7.22 13.30 -3.23
C ARG A 41 5.86 13.04 -2.59
N ILE A 42 5.30 11.86 -2.84
CA ILE A 42 3.95 11.51 -2.40
C ILE A 42 4.02 10.32 -1.44
N ILE A 43 3.29 10.42 -0.34
CA ILE A 43 3.00 9.30 0.56
C ILE A 43 1.51 8.99 0.46
N ASP A 44 1.20 7.81 -0.04
CA ASP A 44 -0.16 7.27 -0.05
C ASP A 44 -0.29 6.35 1.17
N LEU A 45 -1.04 6.80 2.18
CA LEU A 45 -1.08 6.20 3.50
C LEU A 45 -2.40 5.47 3.74
N HIS A 46 -2.29 4.18 4.02
CA HIS A 46 -3.40 3.31 4.38
C HIS A 46 -3.25 2.85 5.82
N CYS A 47 -4.23 3.20 6.68
CA CYS A 47 -4.20 2.82 8.09
C CYS A 47 -5.12 1.64 8.36
N PHE A 48 -4.61 0.63 9.00
CA PHE A 48 -5.33 -0.60 9.31
C PHE A 48 -5.28 -0.91 10.81
N GLU A 49 -6.14 -1.82 11.23
CA GLU A 49 -6.15 -2.36 12.58
C GLU A 49 -6.07 -3.89 12.53
N TYR A 50 -5.52 -4.49 13.58
CA TYR A 50 -5.63 -5.94 13.77
C TYR A 50 -6.93 -6.28 14.49
N THR A 51 -7.61 -7.34 14.04
CA THR A 51 -8.74 -7.93 14.74
C THR A 51 -8.26 -8.77 15.94
N LYS A 52 -9.19 -9.21 16.77
CA LYS A 52 -8.85 -10.13 17.88
C LYS A 52 -8.21 -11.44 17.42
N ASN A 53 -8.50 -11.88 16.19
CA ASN A 53 -7.96 -13.08 15.60
C ASN A 53 -6.64 -12.85 14.84
N GLY A 54 -6.09 -11.63 14.90
CA GLY A 54 -4.85 -11.27 14.21
C GLY A 54 -5.00 -11.02 12.72
N GLU A 55 -6.23 -10.89 12.20
CA GLU A 55 -6.48 -10.49 10.83
C GLU A 55 -6.32 -8.98 10.66
N ILE A 56 -6.11 -8.54 9.43
CA ILE A 56 -5.98 -7.13 9.08
C ILE A 56 -7.37 -6.60 8.69
N LEU A 57 -7.83 -5.58 9.41
CA LEU A 57 -9.07 -4.86 9.09
C LEU A 57 -8.72 -3.53 8.42
N TYR A 58 -9.16 -3.37 7.17
CA TYR A 58 -8.99 -2.15 6.41
C TYR A 58 -10.24 -1.84 5.59
N GLU A 59 -10.80 -0.64 5.78
CA GLU A 59 -11.99 -0.15 5.06
C GLU A 59 -13.15 -1.15 5.03
N GLY A 60 -13.40 -1.83 6.15
CA GLY A 60 -14.49 -2.79 6.30
C GLY A 60 -14.19 -4.20 5.81
N ASP A 61 -13.05 -4.41 5.17
CA ASP A 61 -12.61 -5.73 4.70
C ASP A 61 -11.57 -6.34 5.65
N CYS A 62 -11.62 -7.65 5.82
CA CYS A 62 -10.65 -8.41 6.60
C CYS A 62 -9.72 -9.20 5.67
N PHE A 63 -8.43 -9.14 5.96
CA PHE A 63 -7.39 -9.84 5.22
C PHE A 63 -6.54 -10.70 6.18
N PRO A 64 -6.01 -11.84 5.71
CA PRO A 64 -5.08 -12.62 6.54
C PRO A 64 -3.78 -11.82 6.76
N SER A 65 -3.16 -11.98 7.94
CA SER A 65 -1.91 -11.28 8.29
C SER A 65 -0.75 -11.62 7.36
N GLU A 66 -0.81 -12.76 6.68
CA GLU A 66 0.18 -13.23 5.71
C GLU A 66 0.34 -12.30 4.51
N ILE A 67 -0.62 -11.41 4.24
CA ILE A 67 -0.45 -10.42 3.16
C ILE A 67 0.77 -9.53 3.36
N PHE A 68 1.22 -9.33 4.60
CA PHE A 68 2.42 -8.56 4.94
C PHE A 68 3.69 -9.40 5.12
N SER A 69 3.69 -10.65 4.65
CA SER A 69 4.84 -11.55 4.78
C SER A 69 5.94 -11.31 3.76
N GLY A 70 5.73 -10.41 2.81
CA GLY A 70 6.76 -10.04 1.84
C GLY A 70 7.90 -9.26 2.48
N ILE A 71 9.10 -9.41 1.91
CA ILE A 71 10.30 -8.69 2.35
C ILE A 71 10.91 -8.02 1.13
N GLY A 72 11.11 -6.72 1.23
CA GLY A 72 11.77 -5.93 0.21
C GLY A 72 12.93 -5.15 0.79
N LYS A 73 13.66 -4.45 -0.08
CA LYS A 73 14.73 -3.54 0.32
C LYS A 73 14.53 -2.17 -0.28
N ILE A 74 14.74 -1.15 0.53
CA ILE A 74 14.89 0.23 0.07
C ILE A 74 16.32 0.61 0.41
N GLU A 75 17.17 0.73 -0.62
CA GLU A 75 18.62 0.83 -0.47
C GLU A 75 19.15 -0.38 0.33
N GLU A 76 19.76 -0.15 1.49
CA GLU A 76 20.29 -1.20 2.36
C GLU A 76 19.32 -1.61 3.47
N ILE A 77 18.12 -1.01 3.53
CA ILE A 77 17.14 -1.25 4.60
C ILE A 77 16.14 -2.30 4.16
N GLU A 78 16.05 -3.38 4.92
CA GLU A 78 15.03 -4.40 4.74
C GLU A 78 13.70 -3.92 5.31
N VAL A 79 12.62 -4.06 4.54
CA VAL A 79 11.27 -3.63 4.93
C VAL A 79 10.26 -4.75 4.73
N SER A 80 9.27 -4.82 5.60
CA SER A 80 8.10 -5.67 5.37
C SER A 80 7.22 -5.05 4.29
N CYS A 81 6.70 -5.86 3.41
CA CYS A 81 5.80 -5.41 2.35
C CYS A 81 4.70 -6.44 2.09
N ILE A 82 3.74 -6.04 1.26
CA ILE A 82 2.71 -6.97 0.79
C ILE A 82 3.39 -8.05 -0.04
N GLU A 83 3.06 -9.31 0.24
CA GLU A 83 3.65 -10.41 -0.53
C GLU A 83 3.15 -10.40 -1.99
N PRO A 84 3.94 -10.94 -2.95
CA PRO A 84 3.69 -10.72 -4.38
C PRO A 84 2.32 -11.15 -4.90
N TYR A 85 1.81 -12.28 -4.44
CA TYR A 85 0.50 -12.76 -4.88
C TYR A 85 -0.64 -11.86 -4.43
N SER A 86 -0.61 -11.38 -3.19
CA SER A 86 -1.59 -10.42 -2.67
C SER A 86 -1.49 -9.07 -3.38
N GLN A 87 -0.27 -8.62 -3.73
CA GLN A 87 -0.10 -7.43 -4.56
C GLN A 87 -0.80 -7.59 -5.91
N LEU A 88 -0.63 -8.74 -6.54
CA LEU A 88 -1.31 -9.04 -7.80
C LEU A 88 -2.84 -8.99 -7.64
N LEU A 89 -3.38 -9.61 -6.60
CA LEU A 89 -4.82 -9.62 -6.33
C LEU A 89 -5.39 -8.22 -6.13
N PHE A 90 -4.63 -7.31 -5.49
CA PHE A 90 -5.07 -5.94 -5.26
C PHE A 90 -5.09 -5.07 -6.53
N HIS A 91 -4.51 -5.55 -7.63
CA HIS A 91 -4.58 -4.90 -8.94
C HIS A 91 -5.74 -5.43 -9.82
N LEU A 92 -6.59 -6.31 -9.30
CA LEU A 92 -7.70 -6.90 -10.05
C LEU A 92 -9.03 -6.20 -9.74
N GLY A 93 -9.94 -6.23 -10.71
CA GLY A 93 -11.34 -5.85 -10.50
C GLY A 93 -11.62 -4.34 -10.55
N TYR A 94 -10.75 -3.54 -11.14
CA TYR A 94 -10.99 -2.12 -11.40
C TYR A 94 -10.41 -1.69 -12.75
N ASP A 95 -10.76 -0.50 -13.21
CA ASP A 95 -10.21 0.05 -14.45
C ASP A 95 -8.74 0.45 -14.21
N TYR A 96 -7.82 -0.24 -14.87
CA TYR A 96 -6.38 -0.01 -14.71
C TYR A 96 -5.85 0.97 -15.76
N ASP A 97 -4.77 1.66 -15.41
CA ASP A 97 -4.03 2.55 -16.29
C ASP A 97 -2.71 1.92 -16.80
N GLU A 98 -1.89 2.74 -17.47
CA GLU A 98 -0.59 2.27 -17.98
C GLU A 98 0.39 1.92 -16.87
N ASN A 99 0.31 2.58 -15.72
CA ASN A 99 1.18 2.28 -14.57
C ASN A 99 0.81 0.93 -13.97
N ASP A 100 -0.49 0.67 -13.79
CA ASP A 100 -0.98 -0.63 -13.31
C ASP A 100 -0.52 -1.75 -14.26
N MET A 101 -0.66 -1.53 -15.58
CA MET A 101 -0.22 -2.50 -16.58
C MET A 101 1.28 -2.80 -16.47
N HIS A 102 2.10 -1.76 -16.29
CA HIS A 102 3.54 -1.90 -16.13
C HIS A 102 3.87 -2.68 -14.84
N ASP A 103 3.27 -2.27 -13.72
CA ASP A 103 3.55 -2.85 -12.41
C ASP A 103 3.13 -4.32 -12.34
N VAL A 104 1.95 -4.67 -12.87
CA VAL A 104 1.47 -6.05 -12.90
C VAL A 104 2.35 -6.94 -13.78
N LYS A 105 2.77 -6.46 -14.95
CA LYS A 105 3.68 -7.21 -15.82
C LYS A 105 5.03 -7.46 -15.14
N LEU A 106 5.60 -6.42 -14.54
CA LEU A 106 6.87 -6.53 -13.83
C LEU A 106 6.77 -7.49 -12.65
N LEU A 107 5.70 -7.39 -11.87
CA LEU A 107 5.43 -8.28 -10.73
C LEU A 107 5.36 -9.75 -11.18
N CYS A 108 4.59 -10.03 -12.23
CA CYS A 108 4.45 -11.37 -12.77
C CYS A 108 5.78 -11.92 -13.31
N GLU A 109 6.55 -11.09 -13.99
CA GLU A 109 7.87 -11.48 -14.54
C GLU A 109 8.86 -11.81 -13.41
N VAL A 110 9.02 -10.92 -12.43
CA VAL A 110 9.99 -11.07 -11.34
C VAL A 110 9.68 -12.25 -10.44
N PHE A 111 8.40 -12.49 -10.15
CA PHE A 111 7.98 -13.54 -9.23
C PHE A 111 7.45 -14.81 -9.93
N HIS A 112 7.62 -14.89 -11.25
CA HIS A 112 7.21 -16.05 -12.05
C HIS A 112 5.74 -16.42 -11.88
N MET A 113 4.87 -15.41 -11.82
CA MET A 113 3.42 -15.59 -11.72
C MET A 113 2.77 -15.48 -13.11
N GLU A 114 1.65 -16.14 -13.27
CA GLU A 114 0.86 -16.05 -14.50
C GLU A 114 0.18 -14.68 -14.60
N LEU A 115 0.28 -14.04 -15.79
CA LEU A 115 -0.37 -12.76 -16.02
C LEU A 115 -1.90 -12.95 -16.04
N PRO A 116 -2.65 -12.20 -15.23
CA PRO A 116 -4.11 -12.30 -15.20
C PRO A 116 -4.73 -11.97 -16.55
N GLU A 117 -5.86 -12.62 -16.85
CA GLU A 117 -6.53 -12.47 -18.15
C GLU A 117 -6.87 -11.02 -18.49
N GLU A 118 -7.30 -10.24 -17.50
CA GLU A 118 -7.64 -8.82 -17.69
C GLU A 118 -6.44 -7.93 -18.06
N TYR A 119 -5.22 -8.43 -17.88
CA TYR A 119 -3.96 -7.74 -18.24
C TYR A 119 -3.28 -8.31 -19.50
N ARG A 120 -3.95 -9.22 -20.18
CA ARG A 120 -3.42 -9.86 -21.41
C ARG A 120 -3.70 -9.10 -22.70
#